data_62dbdf59de21fb431cb680d62ad91744
#
_entry.id   62dbdf59de21fb431cb680d62ad91744
#
_cell.length_a   1.000
_cell.length_b   1.000
_cell.length_c   1.000
_cell.angle_alpha   90.00
_cell.angle_beta   90.00
_cell.angle_gamma   90.00
#
_symmetry.space_group_name_H-M   'P 1'
#
loop_
_entity.id
_entity.type
_entity.pdbx_description
1 polymer ?
#
loop_
_entity_poly.entity_id
_entity_poly.type
_entity_poly.pdbx_seq_one_letter_code
_entity_poly.pdbx_strand_id
1 'polypeptide(L)'
;VDLLYPYWPESTYFSCWNLDMFPKGGYFYAGVAANANDNTNLETYRPSTVWSFWPAPVYEGRQVRNVYVNPHVYAQQYVGEGASGKAGGRDVPWIKTKQWYTMLMRTWGADEARKECYAGWWMKDQAGNRWHHIATFRIPYAATGFKGNGGFLEDFGHGGRKQRELWRGKGFYRHNRAGEKC
;
A
#
# COMPACT_ATOMS: atom_id res chain seq x y z
N VAL A 1 0.90 -1.47 11.03
CA VAL A 1 -0.27 -0.77 11.60
C VAL A 1 -1.50 -1.64 11.52
N ASP A 2 -2.35 -1.59 12.52
CA ASP A 2 -3.63 -2.29 12.53
C ASP A 2 -4.73 -1.37 12.03
N LEU A 3 -5.62 -1.92 11.21
CA LEU A 3 -6.73 -1.22 10.59
C LEU A 3 -8.01 -2.05 10.64
N LEU A 4 -9.14 -1.38 10.80
CA LEU A 4 -10.46 -1.95 10.67
C LEU A 4 -11.32 -1.07 9.78
N TYR A 5 -11.97 -1.67 8.82
CA TYR A 5 -12.90 -1.04 7.89
C TYR A 5 -14.33 -1.32 8.36
N PRO A 6 -15.03 -0.35 8.96
CA PRO A 6 -16.37 -0.60 9.50
C PRO A 6 -17.39 -0.86 8.39
N TYR A 7 -17.21 -0.25 7.23
CA TYR A 7 -18.03 -0.40 6.03
C TYR A 7 -17.25 0.01 4.77
N TRP A 8 -17.81 -0.22 3.60
CA TRP A 8 -17.23 0.17 2.31
C TRP A 8 -18.02 1.31 1.68
N PRO A 9 -17.71 2.57 1.96
CA PRO A 9 -18.31 3.67 1.23
C PRO A 9 -17.78 3.70 -0.20
N GLU A 10 -18.67 4.02 -1.13
CA GLU A 10 -18.33 4.17 -2.55
C GLU A 10 -17.18 5.15 -2.77
N SER A 11 -16.37 4.89 -3.80
CA SER A 11 -15.29 5.78 -4.25
C SER A 11 -14.36 6.23 -3.13
N THR A 12 -14.01 5.32 -2.23
CA THR A 12 -13.17 5.65 -1.08
C THR A 12 -11.86 4.90 -1.13
N TYR A 13 -10.76 5.63 -0.95
CA TYR A 13 -9.46 5.07 -0.70
C TYR A 13 -9.06 5.24 0.76
N PHE A 14 -8.71 4.14 1.38
CA PHE A 14 -8.23 4.05 2.76
C PHE A 14 -6.72 3.84 2.72
N SER A 15 -5.95 4.91 2.63
CA SER A 15 -4.50 4.83 2.69
C SER A 15 -4.06 4.54 4.12
N CYS A 16 -3.43 3.40 4.32
CA CYS A 16 -2.87 3.03 5.62
C CYS A 16 -1.44 3.53 5.80
N TRP A 17 -0.73 3.73 4.70
CA TRP A 17 0.61 4.23 4.64
C TRP A 17 0.74 5.35 3.62
N ASN A 18 1.40 6.42 4.03
CA ASN A 18 1.82 7.52 3.19
C ASN A 18 3.21 7.93 3.70
N LEU A 19 4.24 7.44 3.05
CA LEU A 19 5.60 7.43 3.57
C LEU A 19 6.60 7.90 2.52
N ASP A 20 7.59 8.68 2.98
CA ASP A 20 8.79 8.97 2.21
C ASP A 20 9.80 7.84 2.35
N MET A 21 10.53 7.57 1.31
CA MET A 21 11.66 6.65 1.35
C MET A 21 12.93 7.34 1.84
N PHE A 22 13.67 6.68 2.72
CA PHE A 22 14.91 7.20 3.30
C PHE A 22 16.13 6.49 2.71
N PRO A 23 17.29 7.18 2.47
CA PRO A 23 17.66 8.54 2.89
C PRO A 23 17.13 9.67 2.00
N LYS A 24 16.91 9.49 0.73
CA LYS A 24 16.28 10.47 -0.16
C LYS A 24 15.62 9.72 -1.29
N GLY A 25 14.36 9.84 -1.47
CA GLY A 25 13.76 9.05 -2.49
C GLY A 25 12.37 9.43 -2.86
N GLY A 26 11.76 8.50 -3.53
CA GLY A 26 10.37 8.58 -3.84
C GLY A 26 9.54 8.48 -2.60
N TYR A 27 8.30 8.63 -2.84
CA TYR A 27 7.29 8.50 -1.84
C TYR A 27 6.27 7.44 -2.30
N PHE A 28 5.56 6.82 -1.38
CA PHE A 28 4.53 5.88 -1.77
C PHE A 28 3.37 5.91 -0.77
N TYR A 29 2.24 5.42 -1.24
CA TYR A 29 1.14 5.06 -0.38
C TYR A 29 0.62 3.65 -0.67
N ALA A 30 0.04 3.04 0.34
CA ALA A 30 -0.59 1.74 0.23
C ALA A 30 -1.86 1.68 1.07
N GLY A 31 -2.84 0.93 0.60
CA GLY A 31 -4.11 0.78 1.30
C GLY A 31 -5.14 -0.02 0.53
N VAL A 32 -6.39 0.21 0.87
CA VAL A 32 -7.53 -0.48 0.29
C VAL A 32 -8.47 0.54 -0.33
N ALA A 33 -8.96 0.28 -1.53
CA ALA A 33 -9.94 1.11 -2.20
C ALA A 33 -11.29 0.39 -2.30
N ALA A 34 -12.34 1.10 -1.96
CA ALA A 34 -13.72 0.69 -2.17
C ALA A 34 -14.25 1.39 -3.44
N ASN A 35 -14.41 0.61 -4.50
CA ASN A 35 -14.98 1.08 -5.78
C ASN A 35 -16.44 0.64 -5.93
N ALA A 36 -17.11 0.33 -4.81
CA ALA A 36 -18.48 -0.10 -4.81
C ALA A 36 -19.40 1.02 -5.28
N ASN A 37 -20.38 0.68 -6.08
CA ASN A 37 -21.51 1.55 -6.33
C ASN A 37 -22.52 1.43 -5.18
N ASP A 38 -23.37 2.43 -5.01
CA ASP A 38 -24.37 2.48 -3.93
C ASP A 38 -25.29 1.24 -3.85
N ASN A 39 -25.41 0.50 -4.93
CA ASN A 39 -26.22 -0.73 -5.02
C ASN A 39 -25.41 -2.01 -4.81
N THR A 40 -24.14 -1.91 -4.43
CA THR A 40 -23.31 -3.10 -4.22
C THR A 40 -23.71 -3.80 -2.94
N ASN A 41 -23.98 -5.09 -3.03
CA ASN A 41 -24.18 -5.92 -1.85
C ASN A 41 -22.88 -6.00 -1.05
N LEU A 42 -22.85 -5.37 0.13
CA LEU A 42 -21.66 -5.28 0.98
C LEU A 42 -21.15 -6.64 1.48
N GLU A 43 -22.01 -7.67 1.52
CA GLU A 43 -21.60 -9.02 1.90
C GLU A 43 -20.74 -9.69 0.82
N THR A 44 -21.04 -9.40 -0.43
CA THR A 44 -20.35 -9.98 -1.59
C THR A 44 -19.28 -9.06 -2.15
N TYR A 45 -19.31 -7.77 -1.82
CA TYR A 45 -18.34 -6.81 -2.31
C TYR A 45 -16.91 -7.17 -1.87
N ARG A 46 -15.99 -7.04 -2.80
CA ARG A 46 -14.56 -7.25 -2.59
C ARG A 46 -13.80 -5.98 -2.94
N PRO A 47 -13.13 -5.37 -1.96
CA PRO A 47 -12.35 -4.16 -2.21
C PRO A 47 -11.10 -4.46 -3.04
N SER A 48 -10.53 -3.43 -3.61
CA SER A 48 -9.21 -3.50 -4.24
C SER A 48 -8.11 -3.13 -3.26
N THR A 49 -6.96 -3.76 -3.41
CA THR A 49 -5.72 -3.25 -2.82
C THR A 49 -5.12 -2.22 -3.75
N VAL A 50 -4.54 -1.17 -3.20
CA VAL A 50 -3.86 -0.14 -3.98
C VAL A 50 -2.52 0.16 -3.33
N TRP A 51 -1.46 0.04 -4.11
CA TRP A 51 -0.13 0.48 -3.76
C TRP A 51 0.48 1.24 -4.93
N SER A 52 0.83 2.47 -4.70
CA SER A 52 1.44 3.35 -5.71
C SER A 52 2.76 3.89 -5.22
N PHE A 53 3.73 4.00 -6.12
CA PHE A 53 5.06 4.49 -5.85
C PHE A 53 5.40 5.65 -6.79
N TRP A 54 5.92 6.73 -6.22
CA TRP A 54 6.44 7.89 -6.93
C TRP A 54 7.95 7.97 -6.74
N PRO A 55 8.73 7.92 -7.82
CA PRO A 55 10.17 8.10 -7.71
C PRO A 55 10.51 9.54 -7.33
N ALA A 56 11.66 9.73 -6.70
CA ALA A 56 12.22 11.07 -6.60
C ALA A 56 12.55 11.61 -7.99
N PRO A 57 12.53 12.94 -8.21
CA PRO A 57 12.84 13.54 -9.51
C PRO A 57 14.17 13.09 -10.12
N VAL A 58 15.18 12.85 -9.30
CA VAL A 58 16.50 12.36 -9.72
C VAL A 58 16.45 10.94 -10.33
N TYR A 59 15.37 10.20 -10.12
CA TYR A 59 15.14 8.86 -10.66
C TYR A 59 14.01 8.83 -11.70
N GLU A 60 13.53 9.99 -12.09
CA GLU A 60 12.48 10.14 -13.10
C GLU A 60 12.86 9.39 -14.38
N GLY A 61 11.92 8.67 -14.96
CA GLY A 61 12.15 7.80 -16.13
C GLY A 61 12.61 6.38 -15.80
N ARG A 62 13.04 6.08 -14.59
CA ARG A 62 13.28 4.71 -14.15
C ARG A 62 11.98 4.03 -13.72
N GLN A 63 11.81 2.79 -14.15
CA GLN A 63 10.57 2.07 -13.91
C GLN A 63 10.66 1.15 -12.71
N VAL A 64 9.58 1.11 -11.93
CA VAL A 64 9.33 0.07 -10.94
C VAL A 64 9.11 -1.26 -11.66
N ARG A 65 9.71 -2.33 -11.14
CA ARG A 65 9.56 -3.67 -11.70
C ARG A 65 8.86 -4.59 -10.70
N ASN A 66 7.92 -5.37 -11.19
CA ASN A 66 7.26 -6.39 -10.38
C ASN A 66 8.22 -7.56 -10.12
N VAL A 67 8.33 -7.96 -8.87
CA VAL A 67 9.08 -9.16 -8.44
C VAL A 67 8.11 -10.24 -8.02
N TYR A 68 7.08 -9.86 -7.31
CA TYR A 68 5.99 -10.72 -6.90
C TYR A 68 4.68 -9.95 -6.87
N VAL A 69 3.61 -10.58 -7.31
CA VAL A 69 2.25 -10.08 -7.21
C VAL A 69 1.34 -11.22 -6.79
N ASN A 70 0.52 -10.99 -5.76
CA ASN A 70 -0.47 -11.97 -5.33
C ASN A 70 -1.43 -12.32 -6.48
N PRO A 71 -1.87 -13.58 -6.63
CA PRO A 71 -2.80 -13.97 -7.69
C PRO A 71 -4.12 -13.18 -7.74
N HIS A 72 -4.56 -12.61 -6.62
CA HIS A 72 -5.74 -11.72 -6.55
C HIS A 72 -5.40 -10.24 -6.76
N VAL A 73 -4.17 -9.92 -7.10
CA VAL A 73 -3.67 -8.56 -7.31
C VAL A 73 -3.07 -8.48 -8.70
N TYR A 74 -3.32 -7.41 -9.40
CA TYR A 74 -2.60 -7.10 -10.63
C TYR A 74 -1.59 -5.98 -10.38
N ALA A 75 -0.51 -5.99 -11.12
CA ALA A 75 0.43 -4.90 -11.13
C ALA A 75 0.47 -4.27 -12.52
N GLN A 76 0.49 -2.97 -12.55
CA GLN A 76 0.62 -2.21 -13.79
C GLN A 76 1.61 -1.06 -13.59
N GLN A 77 2.25 -0.68 -14.67
CA GLN A 77 2.92 0.60 -14.72
C GLN A 77 1.84 1.68 -14.80
N TYR A 78 1.88 2.59 -13.87
CA TYR A 78 0.93 3.67 -13.78
C TYR A 78 1.63 4.97 -14.15
N VAL A 79 1.11 5.64 -15.16
CA VAL A 79 1.67 6.89 -15.69
C VAL A 79 0.83 8.09 -15.23
N GLY A 80 -0.26 7.87 -14.53
CA GLY A 80 -1.12 8.92 -13.97
C GLY A 80 -0.50 9.52 -12.72
N GLU A 81 -0.69 10.80 -12.50
CA GLU A 81 -0.24 11.54 -11.30
C GLU A 81 1.28 11.45 -11.01
N GLY A 82 2.08 11.03 -11.99
CA GLY A 82 3.53 10.86 -11.84
C GLY A 82 3.99 9.58 -11.14
N ALA A 83 3.08 8.68 -10.78
CA ALA A 83 3.46 7.40 -10.19
C ALA A 83 4.15 6.49 -11.23
N SER A 84 5.22 5.82 -10.84
CA SER A 84 5.97 4.91 -11.72
C SER A 84 5.58 3.44 -11.56
N GLY A 85 4.76 3.10 -10.58
CA GLY A 85 4.28 1.73 -10.39
C GLY A 85 3.05 1.67 -9.50
N LYS A 86 2.16 0.76 -9.82
CA LYS A 86 0.94 0.49 -9.06
C LYS A 86 0.71 -1.01 -8.96
N ALA A 87 0.35 -1.49 -7.79
CA ALA A 87 -0.29 -2.78 -7.62
C ALA A 87 -1.72 -2.55 -7.15
N GLY A 88 -2.67 -3.13 -7.85
CA GLY A 88 -4.07 -3.06 -7.50
C GLY A 88 -4.70 -4.44 -7.59
N GLY A 89 -5.75 -4.69 -6.83
CA GLY A 89 -6.48 -5.94 -6.88
C GLY A 89 -7.97 -5.67 -6.88
N ARG A 90 -8.70 -6.44 -7.67
CA ARG A 90 -10.14 -6.52 -7.56
C ARG A 90 -10.50 -7.82 -6.86
N ASP A 91 -11.61 -7.79 -6.14
CA ASP A 91 -12.18 -8.99 -5.54
C ASP A 91 -11.22 -9.73 -4.59
N VAL A 92 -10.50 -8.99 -3.75
CA VAL A 92 -9.60 -9.58 -2.76
C VAL A 92 -10.43 -10.31 -1.69
N PRO A 93 -10.47 -11.66 -1.69
CA PRO A 93 -11.51 -12.41 -0.99
C PRO A 93 -11.37 -12.42 0.52
N TRP A 94 -10.19 -12.08 1.05
CA TRP A 94 -9.96 -12.08 2.51
C TRP A 94 -10.20 -10.71 3.15
N ILE A 95 -10.40 -9.62 2.37
CA ILE A 95 -10.67 -8.30 2.94
C ILE A 95 -12.18 -8.11 3.12
N LYS A 96 -12.61 -7.93 4.37
CA LYS A 96 -14.00 -7.79 4.77
C LYS A 96 -14.18 -6.60 5.70
N THR A 97 -15.40 -6.10 5.82
CA THR A 97 -15.74 -5.11 6.85
C THR A 97 -15.73 -5.69 8.25
N LYS A 98 -15.61 -4.83 9.25
CA LYS A 98 -15.70 -5.17 10.69
C LYS A 98 -14.66 -6.20 11.14
N GLN A 99 -13.55 -6.26 10.45
CA GLN A 99 -12.45 -7.17 10.74
C GLN A 99 -11.13 -6.38 10.81
N TRP A 100 -10.29 -6.74 11.76
CA TRP A 100 -8.97 -6.14 11.92
C TRP A 100 -7.95 -6.77 10.98
N TYR A 101 -7.10 -5.91 10.43
CA TYR A 101 -5.97 -6.28 9.59
C TYR A 101 -4.70 -5.63 10.10
N THR A 102 -3.58 -6.35 10.05
CA THR A 102 -2.26 -5.76 10.28
C THR A 102 -1.57 -5.54 8.94
N MET A 103 -1.20 -4.30 8.65
CA MET A 103 -0.43 -3.95 7.47
C MET A 103 1.06 -3.89 7.82
N LEU A 104 1.87 -4.56 7.01
CA LEU A 104 3.33 -4.56 7.11
C LEU A 104 3.94 -4.10 5.79
N MET A 105 4.88 -3.19 5.90
CA MET A 105 5.73 -2.79 4.77
C MET A 105 7.20 -2.92 5.16
N ARG A 106 8.02 -3.30 4.18
CA ARG A 106 9.46 -3.44 4.36
C ARG A 106 10.21 -3.10 3.09
N THR A 107 11.39 -2.46 3.25
CA THR A 107 12.43 -2.38 2.22
C THR A 107 13.61 -3.26 2.60
N TRP A 108 14.30 -3.80 1.60
CA TRP A 108 15.52 -4.58 1.79
C TRP A 108 16.37 -4.60 0.53
N GLY A 109 17.59 -5.12 0.64
CA GLY A 109 18.49 -5.30 -0.49
C GLY A 109 18.86 -3.99 -1.18
N ALA A 110 19.09 -2.93 -0.39
CA ALA A 110 19.55 -1.66 -0.94
C ALA A 110 20.92 -1.83 -1.62
N ASP A 111 20.99 -1.48 -2.91
CA ASP A 111 22.18 -1.49 -3.73
C ASP A 111 22.48 -0.07 -4.20
N GLU A 112 23.45 0.56 -3.56
CA GLU A 112 23.83 1.94 -3.87
C GLU A 112 24.45 2.08 -5.26
N ALA A 113 25.14 1.05 -5.77
CA ALA A 113 25.76 1.10 -7.08
C ALA A 113 24.71 1.06 -8.19
N ARG A 114 23.71 0.20 -8.04
CA ARG A 114 22.59 0.08 -8.98
C ARG A 114 21.48 1.09 -8.74
N LYS A 115 21.48 1.75 -7.59
CA LYS A 115 20.39 2.61 -7.14
C LYS A 115 19.05 1.88 -7.12
N GLU A 116 19.00 0.74 -6.45
CA GLU A 116 17.82 -0.11 -6.40
C GLU A 116 17.63 -0.70 -5.00
N CYS A 117 16.40 -1.04 -4.66
CA CYS A 117 16.06 -1.90 -3.52
C CYS A 117 14.75 -2.64 -3.79
N TYR A 118 14.40 -3.54 -2.90
CA TYR A 118 13.09 -4.17 -2.89
C TYR A 118 12.18 -3.47 -1.88
N ALA A 119 10.90 -3.38 -2.21
CA ALA A 119 9.85 -2.95 -1.31
C ALA A 119 8.69 -3.93 -1.37
N GLY A 120 8.29 -4.46 -0.22
CA GLY A 120 7.21 -5.43 -0.11
C GLY A 120 6.11 -4.97 0.82
N TRP A 121 4.89 -5.43 0.53
CA TRP A 121 3.71 -5.17 1.30
C TRP A 121 2.98 -6.47 1.63
N TRP A 122 2.60 -6.61 2.89
CA TRP A 122 1.84 -7.74 3.43
C TRP A 122 0.65 -7.23 4.24
N MET A 123 -0.40 -8.01 4.20
CA MET A 123 -1.59 -7.83 5.02
C MET A 123 -1.86 -9.09 5.82
N LYS A 124 -2.00 -8.97 7.13
CA LYS A 124 -2.45 -10.06 7.99
C LYS A 124 -3.94 -9.92 8.25
N ASP A 125 -4.67 -10.94 7.91
CA ASP A 125 -6.03 -11.17 8.39
C ASP A 125 -5.95 -11.66 9.84
N GLN A 126 -6.40 -10.84 10.80
CA GLN A 126 -6.30 -11.20 12.21
C GLN A 126 -7.30 -12.29 12.60
N ALA A 127 -8.49 -12.34 12.00
CA ALA A 127 -9.48 -13.37 12.27
C ALA A 127 -9.03 -14.74 11.79
N GLY A 128 -8.46 -14.82 10.61
CA GLY A 128 -7.87 -16.05 10.04
C GLY A 128 -6.44 -16.31 10.51
N ASN A 129 -5.82 -15.38 11.24
CA ASN A 129 -4.41 -15.42 11.66
C ASN A 129 -3.43 -15.69 10.51
N ARG A 130 -3.73 -15.18 9.32
CA ARG A 130 -3.01 -15.48 8.08
C ARG A 130 -2.38 -14.24 7.47
N TRP A 131 -1.10 -14.35 7.10
CA TRP A 131 -0.42 -13.35 6.28
C TRP A 131 -0.66 -13.58 4.80
N HIS A 132 -0.99 -12.50 4.10
CA HIS A 132 -1.10 -12.44 2.65
C HIS A 132 -0.01 -11.52 2.13
N HIS A 133 0.91 -12.05 1.35
CA HIS A 133 1.86 -11.23 0.61
C HIS A 133 1.12 -10.58 -0.56
N ILE A 134 1.05 -9.25 -0.57
CA ILE A 134 0.29 -8.51 -1.59
C ILE A 134 1.15 -8.30 -2.83
N ALA A 135 2.30 -7.67 -2.65
CA ALA A 135 3.23 -7.45 -3.75
C ALA A 135 4.65 -7.19 -3.25
N THR A 136 5.63 -7.44 -4.11
CA THR A 136 7.00 -6.94 -3.97
C THR A 136 7.41 -6.26 -5.27
N PHE A 137 7.92 -5.07 -5.15
CA PHE A 137 8.51 -4.31 -6.25
C PHE A 137 10.02 -4.22 -6.08
N ARG A 138 10.72 -4.22 -7.21
CA ARG A 138 12.06 -3.67 -7.32
C ARG A 138 11.91 -2.21 -7.71
N ILE A 139 12.33 -1.32 -6.83
CA ILE A 139 12.17 0.11 -7.02
C ILE A 139 13.52 0.74 -7.39
N PRO A 140 13.53 1.75 -8.27
CA PRO A 140 14.76 2.39 -8.75
C PRO A 140 15.34 3.36 -7.73
N TYR A 141 15.57 2.88 -6.51
CA TYR A 141 16.07 3.66 -5.40
C TYR A 141 16.67 2.76 -4.32
N ALA A 142 17.82 3.13 -3.76
CA ALA A 142 18.48 2.38 -2.71
C ALA A 142 17.97 2.82 -1.31
N ALA A 143 16.68 2.59 -1.04
CA ALA A 143 16.10 2.91 0.25
C ALA A 143 16.53 1.89 1.32
N THR A 144 16.92 2.39 2.46
CA THR A 144 17.22 1.59 3.66
C THR A 144 16.07 1.58 4.67
N GLY A 145 15.02 2.35 4.41
CA GLY A 145 13.84 2.43 5.27
C GLY A 145 12.84 3.48 4.81
N PHE A 146 11.96 3.82 5.72
CA PHE A 146 10.89 4.78 5.51
C PHE A 146 10.92 5.88 6.55
N LYS A 147 10.44 7.07 6.15
CA LYS A 147 10.24 8.21 7.02
C LYS A 147 8.78 8.65 6.93
N GLY A 148 8.22 9.07 8.06
CA GLY A 148 6.83 9.48 8.15
C GLY A 148 5.91 8.35 8.62
N ASN A 149 4.68 8.68 8.92
CA ASN A 149 3.65 7.77 9.43
C ASN A 149 2.26 8.31 9.10
N GLY A 150 2.08 8.72 7.88
CA GLY A 150 0.81 9.22 7.40
C GLY A 150 -0.13 8.11 6.96
N GLY A 151 -1.38 8.45 6.91
CA GLY A 151 -2.45 7.75 6.23
C GLY A 151 -3.54 8.77 5.95
N PHE A 152 -4.38 8.52 4.98
CA PHE A 152 -5.46 9.43 4.64
C PHE A 152 -6.70 8.66 4.19
N LEU A 153 -7.84 9.32 4.25
CA LEU A 153 -9.09 8.90 3.64
C LEU A 153 -9.36 9.82 2.46
N GLU A 154 -9.57 9.24 1.31
CA GLU A 154 -9.83 9.97 0.09
C GLU A 154 -11.21 9.63 -0.46
N ASP A 155 -11.97 10.65 -0.81
CA ASP A 155 -13.16 10.56 -1.64
C ASP A 155 -12.78 10.91 -3.09
N PHE A 156 -12.58 9.91 -3.91
CA PHE A 156 -12.19 10.15 -5.30
C PHE A 156 -13.38 10.27 -6.28
N GLY A 157 -14.63 10.18 -5.77
CA GLY A 157 -15.82 10.22 -6.61
C GLY A 157 -16.85 11.30 -6.27
N HIS A 158 -16.89 11.79 -5.03
CA HIS A 158 -18.02 12.59 -4.53
C HIS A 158 -17.64 13.94 -3.91
N GLY A 159 -16.37 14.33 -3.97
CA GLY A 159 -15.91 15.62 -3.44
C GLY A 159 -16.11 15.77 -1.94
N GLY A 160 -15.96 14.71 -1.15
CA GLY A 160 -16.04 14.74 0.30
C GLY A 160 -17.46 14.79 0.88
N ARG A 161 -18.48 14.55 0.09
CA ARG A 161 -19.89 14.67 0.52
C ARG A 161 -20.40 13.50 1.36
N LYS A 162 -19.71 12.37 1.37
CA LYS A 162 -20.11 11.18 2.13
C LYS A 162 -19.22 10.97 3.35
N GLN A 163 -19.81 10.59 4.46
CA GLN A 163 -19.04 10.22 5.66
C GLN A 163 -18.21 8.99 5.39
N ARG A 164 -16.98 9.01 5.90
CA ARG A 164 -16.02 7.90 5.80
C ARG A 164 -15.37 7.67 7.14
N GLU A 165 -15.11 6.41 7.44
CA GLU A 165 -14.55 6.02 8.71
C GLU A 165 -13.52 4.89 8.52
N LEU A 166 -12.41 5.03 9.21
CA LEU A 166 -11.37 4.02 9.34
C LEU A 166 -10.92 3.98 10.79
N TRP A 167 -10.95 2.82 11.39
CA TRP A 167 -10.36 2.64 12.72
C TRP A 167 -8.92 2.22 12.59
N ARG A 168 -8.07 2.96 13.27
CA ARG A 168 -6.63 2.73 13.25
C ARG A 168 -6.14 2.33 14.65
N GLY A 169 -5.51 1.18 14.74
CA GLY A 169 -4.86 0.70 15.94
C GLY A 169 -3.41 1.17 16.07
N LYS A 170 -2.62 0.45 16.84
CA LYS A 170 -1.23 0.77 17.09
C LYS A 170 -0.37 0.61 15.82
N GLY A 171 0.55 1.53 15.62
CA GLY A 171 1.61 1.43 14.61
C GLY A 171 2.95 1.20 15.31
N PHE A 172 3.75 0.30 14.75
CA PHE A 172 5.10 0.00 15.24
C PHE A 172 6.10 0.27 14.13
N TYR A 173 7.25 0.83 14.50
CA TYR A 173 8.38 1.01 13.60
C TYR A 173 9.55 0.22 14.14
N ARG A 174 10.25 -0.43 13.24
CA ARG A 174 11.58 -0.91 13.51
C ARG A 174 12.56 -0.13 12.65
N HIS A 175 13.48 0.57 13.29
CA HIS A 175 14.64 1.11 12.61
C HIS A 175 15.75 0.07 12.70
N ASN A 176 16.30 -0.33 11.59
CA ASN A 176 17.55 -1.08 11.60
C ASN A 176 18.65 -0.14 12.09
N ARG A 177 19.38 -0.54 13.09
CA ARG A 177 20.60 0.17 13.46
C ARG A 177 21.62 -0.02 12.34
N ALA A 178 22.48 1.00 12.13
CA ALA A 178 23.56 0.90 11.16
C ALA A 178 24.40 -0.36 11.46
N GLY A 179 24.49 -1.27 10.51
CA GLY A 179 25.22 -2.54 10.65
C GLY A 179 24.36 -3.78 10.90
N GLU A 180 23.07 -3.68 11.18
CA GLU A 180 22.19 -4.85 11.21
C GLU A 180 21.86 -5.32 9.77
N LYS A 181 22.27 -6.54 9.43
CA LYS A 181 21.81 -7.20 8.20
C LYS A 181 20.33 -7.59 8.37
N CYS A 182 19.51 -7.24 7.38
CA CYS A 182 18.13 -7.70 7.29
C CYS A 182 18.07 -9.17 6.86
#